data_f88de135fbe3b1153843c5a9ba6b1ea3
#
_entry.id   f88de135fbe3b1153843c5a9ba6b1ea3
#
_cell.length_a   1.000
_cell.length_b   1.000
_cell.length_c   1.000
_cell.angle_alpha   90.00
_cell.angle_beta   90.00
_cell.angle_gamma   90.00
#
_symmetry.space_group_name_H-M   'P 1'
#
loop_
_entity.id
_entity.type
_entity.pdbx_description
1 polymer ?
#
loop_
_entity_poly.entity_id
_entity_poly.type
_entity_poly.pdbx_seq_one_letter_code
_entity_poly.pdbx_strand_id
1 'polypeptide(L)' 'MFLEIITPDKKVFAGEVSSVHVPGTLGQFQILKNHAPIISTLTAGKVKIKTASGVQSFDVKGGVVEVLKNKIIVLAESV' A
#
# COMPACT_ATOMS: atom_id res chain seq x y z
N MET A 1 -9.01 -3.68 -7.28
CA MET A 1 -8.38 -4.04 -5.99
C MET A 1 -8.79 -3.05 -4.93
N PHE A 2 -8.99 -3.53 -3.74
CA PHE A 2 -9.34 -2.67 -2.61
C PHE A 2 -8.12 -2.46 -1.73
N LEU A 3 -7.82 -1.21 -1.41
CA LEU A 3 -6.67 -0.85 -0.58
C LEU A 3 -7.13 -0.19 0.71
N GLU A 4 -6.51 -0.60 1.82
CA GLU A 4 -6.60 0.12 3.08
C GLU A 4 -5.18 0.48 3.55
N ILE A 5 -5.00 1.73 3.96
CA ILE A 5 -3.76 2.17 4.59
C ILE A 5 -4.13 2.57 6.01
N ILE A 6 -3.54 1.88 6.97
CA ILE A 6 -3.89 1.99 8.38
C ILE A 6 -2.64 2.32 9.20
N THR A 7 -2.75 3.28 10.09
CA THR A 7 -1.74 3.56 11.12
C THR A 7 -2.32 3.17 12.47
N PRO A 8 -1.50 3.13 13.55
CA PRO A 8 -2.05 2.85 14.88
C PRO A 8 -3.17 3.82 15.30
N ASP A 9 -3.14 5.04 14.79
CA ASP A 9 -4.09 6.08 15.22
C ASP A 9 -5.35 6.12 14.38
N LYS A 10 -5.27 5.76 13.10
CA LYS A 10 -6.41 5.99 12.21
C LYS A 10 -6.28 5.22 10.91
N LYS A 11 -7.39 5.15 10.17
CA LYS A 11 -7.39 4.70 8.79
C LYS A 11 -7.10 5.91 7.90
N VAL A 12 -6.01 5.84 7.16
CA VAL A 12 -5.54 6.94 6.31
C VAL A 12 -6.24 6.93 4.96
N PHE A 13 -6.48 5.73 4.42
CA PHE A 13 -7.10 5.58 3.12
C PHE A 13 -7.87 4.26 3.07
N ALA A 14 -8.98 4.28 2.37
CA ALA A 14 -9.71 3.05 2.05
C ALA A 14 -10.45 3.28 0.73
N GLY A 15 -10.25 2.42 -0.24
CA GLY A 15 -10.94 2.56 -1.51
C GLY A 15 -10.39 1.66 -2.60
N GLU A 16 -11.04 1.74 -3.77
CA GLU A 16 -10.63 0.99 -4.94
C GLU A 16 -9.45 1.67 -5.63
N VAL A 17 -8.48 0.85 -6.02
CA VAL A 17 -7.28 1.33 -6.71
C VAL A 17 -6.98 0.41 -7.88
N SER A 18 -6.30 0.94 -8.89
CA SER A 18 -5.84 0.15 -10.04
C SER A 18 -4.39 -0.27 -9.89
N SER A 19 -3.60 0.44 -9.10
CA SER A 19 -2.23 0.05 -8.81
C SER A 19 -1.77 0.64 -7.49
N VAL A 20 -0.83 -0.06 -6.84
CA VAL A 20 -0.19 0.41 -5.62
C VAL A 20 1.31 0.18 -5.76
N HIS A 21 2.09 1.22 -5.52
CA HIS A 21 3.55 1.15 -5.58
C HIS A 21 4.07 1.37 -4.15
N VAL A 22 4.84 0.43 -3.64
CA VAL A 22 5.26 0.44 -2.24
C VAL A 22 6.78 0.38 -2.10
N PRO A 23 7.32 0.97 -1.01
CA PRO A 23 8.77 0.93 -0.75
C PRO A 23 9.14 -0.32 0.05
N GLY A 24 9.18 -1.48 -0.62
CA GLY A 24 9.59 -2.71 0.04
C GLY A 24 11.03 -2.61 0.55
N THR A 25 11.34 -3.33 1.64
CA THR A 25 12.68 -3.28 2.22
C THR A 25 13.74 -3.85 1.28
N LEU A 26 13.35 -4.77 0.40
CA LEU A 26 14.26 -5.35 -0.60
C LEU A 26 14.19 -4.63 -1.95
N GLY A 27 13.47 -3.53 -2.01
CA GLY A 27 13.30 -2.74 -3.22
C GLY A 27 11.84 -2.37 -3.43
N GLN A 28 11.63 -1.31 -4.18
CA GLN A 28 10.28 -0.88 -4.51
C GLN A 28 9.62 -1.91 -5.43
N PHE A 29 8.33 -2.10 -5.26
CA PHE A 29 7.59 -2.95 -6.18
C PHE A 29 6.15 -2.45 -6.35
N GLN A 30 5.52 -2.91 -7.41
CA GLN A 30 4.17 -2.49 -7.79
C GLN A 30 3.22 -3.67 -7.65
N ILE A 31 2.03 -3.38 -7.13
CA ILE A 31 0.97 -4.38 -6.97
C ILE A 31 -0.13 -4.02 -7.96
N LEU A 32 -0.40 -4.95 -8.87
CA LEU A 32 -1.45 -4.82 -9.87
C LEU A 32 -2.53 -5.87 -9.60
N LYS A 33 -3.64 -5.73 -10.30
CA LYS A 33 -4.77 -6.65 -10.18
C LYS A 33 -4.29 -8.10 -10.32
N ASN A 34 -4.83 -8.97 -9.49
CA ASN A 34 -4.51 -10.41 -9.47
C ASN A 34 -3.08 -10.72 -9.06
N HIS A 35 -2.43 -9.81 -8.36
CA HIS A 35 -1.10 -10.08 -7.82
C HIS A 35 -1.18 -11.28 -6.86
N ALA A 36 -0.15 -12.14 -6.91
CA ALA A 36 -0.05 -13.28 -6.02
C ALA A 36 -0.03 -12.82 -4.55
N PRO A 37 -0.48 -13.65 -3.62
CA PRO A 37 -0.41 -13.31 -2.21
C PRO A 37 1.03 -13.00 -1.80
N ILE A 38 1.18 -11.94 -0.99
CA ILE A 38 2.49 -11.52 -0.51
C ILE A 38 2.33 -10.82 0.84
N ILE A 39 3.33 -10.97 1.69
CA ILE A 39 3.53 -10.18 2.89
C ILE A 39 4.94 -9.65 2.80
N SER A 40 5.10 -8.34 2.91
CA SER A 40 6.43 -7.73 2.79
C SER A 40 6.56 -6.59 3.77
N THR A 41 7.75 -6.43 4.34
CA THR A 41 8.06 -5.26 5.15
C THR A 41 8.36 -4.08 4.25
N LEU A 42 8.07 -2.89 4.77
CA LEU A 42 8.28 -1.63 4.05
C LEU A 42 9.31 -0.78 4.78
N THR A 43 10.13 -0.08 4.00
CA THR A 43 11.02 0.93 4.51
C THR A 43 10.34 2.29 4.44
N ALA A 44 10.96 3.32 4.99
CA ALA A 44 10.48 4.68 4.86
C ALA A 44 10.47 5.07 3.38
N GLY A 45 9.42 5.69 2.92
CA GLY A 45 9.28 6.09 1.53
C GLY A 45 7.86 6.41 1.17
N LYS A 46 7.58 6.43 -0.13
CA LYS A 46 6.25 6.78 -0.62
C LYS A 46 5.47 5.57 -1.07
N VAL A 47 4.23 5.50 -0.61
CA VAL A 47 3.22 4.59 -1.16
C VAL A 47 2.44 5.40 -2.18
N LYS A 48 2.52 5.02 -3.46
CA LYS A 48 1.81 5.71 -4.54
C LYS A 48 0.66 4.85 -5.00
N ILE A 49 -0.51 5.44 -5.12
CA ILE A 49 -1.69 4.72 -5.54
C ILE A 49 -2.32 5.40 -6.75
N LYS A 50 -2.95 4.61 -7.59
CA LYS A 50 -3.70 5.12 -8.74
C LYS A 50 -5.16 4.74 -8.56
N THR A 51 -6.01 5.76 -8.59
CA THR A 51 -7.46 5.59 -8.49
C THR A 51 -8.12 6.14 -9.73
N ALA A 52 -9.45 6.00 -9.82
CA ALA A 52 -10.21 6.59 -10.91
C ALA A 52 -10.07 8.12 -10.95
N SER A 53 -9.77 8.73 -9.80
CA SER A 53 -9.63 10.19 -9.69
C SER A 53 -8.21 10.68 -9.94
N GLY A 54 -7.24 9.79 -10.12
CA GLY A 54 -5.85 10.17 -10.38
C GLY A 54 -4.89 9.49 -9.44
N VAL A 55 -3.71 10.07 -9.30
CA VAL A 55 -2.63 9.51 -8.50
C VAL A 55 -2.54 10.23 -7.16
N GLN A 56 -2.39 9.46 -6.08
CA GLN A 56 -2.12 10.00 -4.76
C GLN A 56 -0.88 9.33 -4.19
N SER A 57 -0.18 10.00 -3.28
CA SER A 57 0.93 9.39 -2.60
C SER A 57 0.89 9.70 -1.12
N PHE A 58 1.43 8.78 -0.33
CA PHE A 58 1.49 8.88 1.11
C PHE A 58 2.91 8.59 1.55
N ASP A 59 3.48 9.45 2.39
CA ASP A 59 4.80 9.19 2.97
C ASP A 59 4.62 8.28 4.18
N VAL A 60 5.26 7.13 4.16
CA VAL A 60 5.21 6.19 5.28
C VAL A 60 6.59 6.07 5.91
N LYS A 61 6.64 5.76 7.19
CA LYS A 61 7.90 5.62 7.91
C LYS A 61 8.29 4.18 8.14
N GLY A 62 7.71 3.28 7.35
CA GLY A 62 7.93 1.85 7.48
C GLY A 62 6.62 1.16 7.72
N GLY A 63 6.65 -0.15 7.76
CA GLY A 63 5.43 -0.93 8.00
C GLY A 63 5.45 -2.26 7.31
N VAL A 64 4.25 -2.74 7.00
CA VAL A 64 4.05 -4.04 6.36
C VAL A 64 2.93 -3.89 5.33
N VAL A 65 3.09 -4.56 4.19
CA VAL A 65 2.01 -4.68 3.22
C VAL A 65 1.61 -6.14 3.09
N GLU A 66 0.31 -6.38 3.04
CA GLU A 66 -0.26 -7.70 2.81
C GLU A 66 -1.17 -7.64 1.60
N VAL A 67 -1.03 -8.62 0.70
CA VAL A 67 -1.87 -8.73 -0.49
C VAL A 67 -2.50 -10.12 -0.49
N LEU A 68 -3.82 -10.16 -0.61
CA LEU A 68 -4.55 -11.41 -0.71
C LEU A 68 -5.86 -11.18 -1.46
N LYS A 69 -6.06 -11.92 -2.55
CA LYS A 69 -7.33 -11.92 -3.31
C LYS A 69 -7.80 -10.50 -3.67
N ASN A 70 -6.92 -9.73 -4.28
CA ASN A 70 -7.21 -8.34 -4.71
C ASN A 70 -7.56 -7.40 -3.56
N LYS A 71 -7.17 -7.76 -2.34
CA LYS A 71 -7.25 -6.87 -1.19
C LYS A 71 -5.85 -6.60 -0.68
N ILE A 72 -5.55 -5.31 -0.49
CA ILE A 72 -4.24 -4.86 -0.06
C ILE A 72 -4.40 -4.09 1.25
N ILE A 73 -3.61 -4.47 2.25
CA ILE A 73 -3.57 -3.76 3.52
C ILE A 73 -2.15 -3.27 3.74
N VAL A 74 -2.01 -1.97 3.93
CA VAL A 74 -0.75 -1.36 4.33
C VAL A 74 -0.88 -0.94 5.79
N LEU A 75 -0.08 -1.56 6.63
CA LEU A 75 -0.02 -1.20 8.05
C LEU A 75 1.23 -0.35 8.21
N ALA A 76 1.05 0.97 8.25
CA ALA A 76 2.16 1.91 8.33
C ALA A 76 2.40 2.31 9.78
N GLU A 77 3.67 2.51 10.13
CA GLU A 77 4.02 2.96 11.49
C GLU A 77 3.50 4.37 11.71
N SER A 78 3.62 5.21 10.69
CA SER A 78 3.04 6.56 10.68
C SER A 78 3.04 7.08 9.26
N VAL A 79 2.29 8.13 9.07
CA VAL A 79 2.17 8.79 7.76
C VAL A 79 2.43 10.28 7.93
#